data_0ef71436ddd86752c8b5cce70afa52f8
#
_entry.id   0ef71436ddd86752c8b5cce70afa52f8
#
_cell.length_a   1.000
_cell.length_b   1.000
_cell.length_c   1.000
_cell.angle_alpha   90.00
_cell.angle_beta   90.00
_cell.angle_gamma   90.00
#
_symmetry.space_group_name_H-M   'P 1'
#
loop_
_entity.id
_entity.type
_entity.pdbx_description
1 polymer ?
#
loop_
_entity_poly.entity_id
_entity_poly.type
_entity_poly.pdbx_seq_one_letter_code
_entity_poly.pdbx_strand_id
1 'polypeptide(L)'
;MNMKTRQQCLVTIGAQGAKGDIAALDGAIDAALDNILTANEIKEALSQLYAYAGFPRSLNALATLQTVMKRRDAEHRPYETGRDASELPAGYDALAEGTKVQTQLSGAPFTYEFAPATDYYLKAHLFGDIFSRDVLSFPERELVTLGAISALPGCESQLLSHARGALNMGVTRDELAAVPACLEGNVGKAEASRARKAVSTALGQPAGDAADEPELTFPKGEPNTAYARYFIGNSYLAPLADGGGKLPVSNVTFEPGCRNNWHIHHKGGQILICVDGEGWYQEWGKPARKLKAGDVVDIPAEVKHWHGATRDSWFQHIAISVPAEGASNTWLEEGTDEEDDKLK
;
A
#
# COMPACT_ATOMS: atom_id res chain seq x y z
N MET A 1 -0.24 17.99 12.91
CA MET A 1 0.82 18.88 12.40
C MET A 1 0.76 18.88 10.89
N ASN A 2 0.95 20.02 10.23
CA ASN A 2 0.78 20.10 8.79
C ASN A 2 2.14 20.03 8.09
N MET A 3 2.25 19.13 7.11
CA MET A 3 3.32 19.13 6.11
C MET A 3 3.33 20.47 5.38
N LYS A 4 4.55 21.00 5.06
CA LYS A 4 4.67 22.24 4.29
C LYS A 4 4.07 22.07 2.89
N THR A 5 3.46 23.12 2.33
CA THR A 5 2.80 23.08 1.00
C THR A 5 3.72 22.51 -0.08
N ARG A 6 5.01 22.89 -0.10
CA ARG A 6 6.01 22.37 -1.05
C ARG A 6 6.14 20.84 -0.98
N GLN A 7 6.22 20.29 0.22
CA GLN A 7 6.33 18.86 0.44
C GLN A 7 5.05 18.12 0.04
N GLN A 8 3.89 18.70 0.30
CA GLN A 8 2.60 18.16 -0.16
C GLN A 8 2.54 18.07 -1.69
N CYS A 9 3.02 19.11 -2.39
CA CYS A 9 3.09 19.10 -3.86
C CYS A 9 3.99 17.96 -4.36
N LEU A 10 5.17 17.74 -3.77
CA LEU A 10 6.09 16.66 -4.17
C LEU A 10 5.48 15.27 -3.97
N VAL A 11 4.86 15.02 -2.83
CA VAL A 11 4.13 13.74 -2.56
C VAL A 11 2.99 13.55 -3.56
N THR A 12 2.18 14.58 -3.78
CA THR A 12 1.01 14.51 -4.68
C THR A 12 1.41 14.28 -6.12
N ILE A 13 2.39 15.04 -6.64
CA ILE A 13 2.90 14.92 -8.01
C ILE A 13 3.52 13.52 -8.22
N GLY A 14 4.30 13.03 -7.25
CA GLY A 14 4.86 11.68 -7.28
C GLY A 14 3.78 10.62 -7.40
N ALA A 15 2.74 10.71 -6.57
CA ALA A 15 1.64 9.75 -6.55
C ALA A 15 0.78 9.81 -7.83
N GLN A 16 0.34 11.00 -8.25
CA GLN A 16 -0.50 11.15 -9.45
C GLN A 16 0.25 10.72 -10.72
N GLY A 17 1.55 11.05 -10.82
CA GLY A 17 2.40 10.63 -11.92
C GLY A 17 2.55 9.10 -11.99
N ALA A 18 2.82 8.44 -10.88
CA ALA A 18 2.94 6.99 -10.80
C ALA A 18 1.61 6.27 -11.04
N LYS A 19 0.50 6.80 -10.50
CA LYS A 19 -0.86 6.32 -10.76
C LYS A 19 -1.24 6.45 -12.24
N GLY A 20 -0.74 7.51 -12.90
CA GLY A 20 -1.07 7.88 -14.28
C GLY A 20 -2.43 8.55 -14.38
N ASP A 21 -2.87 9.19 -13.33
CA ASP A 21 -4.05 10.06 -13.33
C ASP A 21 -3.65 11.42 -13.91
N ILE A 22 -3.64 11.49 -15.24
CA ILE A 22 -3.16 12.67 -15.97
C ILE A 22 -3.99 13.92 -15.68
N ALA A 23 -5.30 13.79 -15.48
CA ALA A 23 -6.16 14.92 -15.19
C ALA A 23 -5.87 15.50 -13.80
N ALA A 24 -5.74 14.67 -12.79
CA ALA A 24 -5.37 15.10 -11.44
C ALA A 24 -3.93 15.65 -11.39
N LEU A 25 -3.00 15.03 -12.12
CA LEU A 25 -1.61 15.48 -12.24
C LEU A 25 -1.51 16.87 -12.87
N ASP A 26 -2.29 17.16 -13.93
CA ASP A 26 -2.34 18.48 -14.58
C ASP A 26 -2.68 19.56 -13.56
N GLY A 27 -3.75 19.37 -12.78
CA GLY A 27 -4.15 20.31 -11.74
C GLY A 27 -3.12 20.46 -10.62
N ALA A 28 -2.49 19.36 -10.19
CA ALA A 28 -1.45 19.40 -9.17
C ALA A 28 -0.18 20.14 -9.63
N ILE A 29 0.22 19.94 -10.88
CA ILE A 29 1.35 20.68 -11.48
C ILE A 29 1.02 22.15 -11.62
N ASP A 30 -0.17 22.48 -12.12
CA ASP A 30 -0.58 23.88 -12.30
C ASP A 30 -0.58 24.65 -10.97
N ALA A 31 -1.13 24.04 -9.93
CA ALA A 31 -1.10 24.63 -8.59
C ALA A 31 0.33 24.73 -8.00
N ALA A 32 1.20 23.75 -8.24
CA ALA A 32 2.57 23.78 -7.74
C ALA A 32 3.41 24.90 -8.39
N LEU A 33 3.14 25.22 -9.67
CA LEU A 33 3.79 26.31 -10.37
C LEU A 33 3.37 27.73 -9.90
N ASP A 34 2.38 27.83 -9.00
CA ASP A 34 2.02 29.11 -8.35
C ASP A 34 2.97 29.42 -7.17
N ASN A 35 4.25 29.62 -7.48
CA ASN A 35 5.33 30.00 -6.54
C ASN A 35 5.61 28.99 -5.43
N ILE A 36 5.31 27.69 -5.65
CA ILE A 36 5.59 26.61 -4.70
C ILE A 36 6.78 25.80 -5.15
N LEU A 37 6.77 25.34 -6.42
CA LEU A 37 7.83 24.60 -7.07
C LEU A 37 8.18 25.28 -8.40
N THR A 38 9.45 25.17 -8.78
CA THR A 38 9.90 25.57 -10.11
C THR A 38 9.66 24.46 -11.14
N ALA A 39 9.63 24.81 -12.42
CA ALA A 39 9.45 23.84 -13.49
C ALA A 39 10.56 22.78 -13.50
N ASN A 40 11.80 23.15 -13.18
CA ASN A 40 12.91 22.20 -13.13
C ASN A 40 12.82 21.25 -11.93
N GLU A 41 12.31 21.70 -10.78
CA GLU A 41 12.03 20.80 -9.64
C GLU A 41 10.95 19.77 -9.96
N ILE A 42 9.90 20.18 -10.66
CA ILE A 42 8.85 19.26 -11.11
C ILE A 42 9.41 18.29 -12.16
N LYS A 43 10.25 18.75 -13.11
CA LYS A 43 10.94 17.86 -14.05
C LYS A 43 11.78 16.80 -13.35
N GLU A 44 12.53 17.17 -12.30
CA GLU A 44 13.34 16.22 -11.54
C GLU A 44 12.46 15.18 -10.84
N ALA A 45 11.38 15.60 -10.20
CA ALA A 45 10.42 14.69 -9.57
C ALA A 45 9.82 13.71 -10.57
N LEU A 46 9.37 14.20 -11.73
CA LEU A 46 8.75 13.38 -12.76
C LEU A 46 9.76 12.50 -13.52
N SER A 47 11.01 12.96 -13.69
CA SER A 47 12.08 12.15 -14.29
C SER A 47 12.45 10.98 -13.40
N GLN A 48 12.55 11.18 -12.07
CA GLN A 48 12.85 10.13 -11.11
C GLN A 48 11.79 9.00 -11.11
N LEU A 49 10.55 9.30 -11.48
CA LEU A 49 9.45 8.33 -11.48
C LEU A 49 9.73 7.08 -12.31
N TYR A 50 10.54 7.17 -13.38
CA TYR A 50 10.75 6.01 -14.23
C TYR A 50 11.42 4.85 -13.49
N ALA A 51 12.23 5.14 -12.48
CA ALA A 51 12.90 4.13 -11.67
C ALA A 51 11.91 3.31 -10.79
N TYR A 52 10.72 3.84 -10.54
CA TYR A 52 9.70 3.20 -9.69
C TYR A 52 8.47 2.74 -10.49
N ALA A 53 8.01 3.57 -11.43
CA ALA A 53 6.77 3.35 -12.18
C ALA A 53 7.01 3.07 -13.69
N GLY A 54 8.27 3.01 -14.12
CA GLY A 54 8.67 2.79 -15.50
C GLY A 54 8.59 4.04 -16.39
N PHE A 55 9.32 3.99 -17.51
CA PHE A 55 9.35 5.09 -18.48
C PHE A 55 7.98 5.55 -18.98
N PRO A 56 7.00 4.65 -19.26
CA PRO A 56 5.72 5.12 -19.78
C PRO A 56 5.01 6.11 -18.85
N ARG A 57 5.02 5.87 -17.55
CA ARG A 57 4.42 6.78 -16.56
C ARG A 57 5.19 8.10 -16.45
N SER A 58 6.51 8.03 -16.38
CA SER A 58 7.36 9.22 -16.32
C SER A 58 7.22 10.09 -17.56
N LEU A 59 7.25 9.50 -18.76
CA LEU A 59 7.11 10.24 -20.03
C LEU A 59 5.74 10.91 -20.16
N ASN A 60 4.66 10.23 -19.78
CA ASN A 60 3.32 10.82 -19.78
C ASN A 60 3.24 11.98 -18.78
N ALA A 61 3.82 11.83 -17.60
CA ALA A 61 3.84 12.88 -16.59
C ALA A 61 4.67 14.11 -17.05
N LEU A 62 5.82 13.91 -17.69
CA LEU A 62 6.63 14.98 -18.28
C LEU A 62 5.90 15.69 -19.44
N ALA A 63 5.16 14.94 -20.27
CA ALA A 63 4.32 15.52 -21.31
C ALA A 63 3.18 16.37 -20.72
N THR A 64 2.63 15.96 -19.58
CA THR A 64 1.62 16.75 -18.85
C THR A 64 2.22 18.06 -18.36
N LEU A 65 3.41 18.04 -17.73
CA LEU A 65 4.12 19.27 -17.34
C LEU A 65 4.32 20.21 -18.53
N GLN A 66 4.79 19.67 -19.67
CA GLN A 66 4.98 20.49 -20.88
C GLN A 66 3.66 21.13 -21.35
N THR A 67 2.57 20.40 -21.27
CA THR A 67 1.23 20.91 -21.62
C THR A 67 0.79 22.03 -20.69
N VAL A 68 0.95 21.85 -19.38
CA VAL A 68 0.63 22.89 -18.39
C VAL A 68 1.47 24.15 -18.61
N MET A 69 2.78 23.99 -18.82
CA MET A 69 3.65 25.15 -19.11
C MET A 69 3.20 25.92 -20.34
N LYS A 70 2.92 25.23 -21.47
CA LYS A 70 2.41 25.87 -22.70
C LYS A 70 1.08 26.57 -22.48
N ARG A 71 0.17 26.01 -21.69
CA ARG A 71 -1.11 26.62 -21.33
C ARG A 71 -0.87 27.90 -20.54
N ARG A 72 0.00 27.88 -19.51
CA ARG A 72 0.34 29.04 -18.69
C ARG A 72 0.98 30.16 -19.53
N ASP A 73 1.87 29.81 -20.45
CA ASP A 73 2.48 30.78 -21.39
C ASP A 73 1.40 31.48 -22.25
N ALA A 74 0.45 30.72 -22.79
CA ALA A 74 -0.65 31.25 -23.60
C ALA A 74 -1.63 32.13 -22.77
N GLU A 75 -1.80 31.81 -21.50
CA GLU A 75 -2.64 32.55 -20.55
C GLU A 75 -1.89 33.70 -19.85
N HIS A 76 -0.62 33.92 -20.15
CA HIS A 76 0.26 34.90 -19.50
C HIS A 76 0.33 34.71 -17.97
N ARG A 77 0.24 33.47 -17.49
CA ARG A 77 0.42 33.10 -16.08
C ARG A 77 1.87 32.77 -15.82
N PRO A 78 2.60 33.58 -15.02
CA PRO A 78 4.02 33.37 -14.79
C PRO A 78 4.28 32.08 -13.98
N TYR A 79 5.46 31.51 -14.16
CA TYR A 79 6.04 30.47 -13.31
C TYR A 79 7.57 30.61 -13.34
N GLU A 80 8.23 30.09 -12.31
CA GLU A 80 9.67 30.07 -12.26
C GLU A 80 10.21 28.82 -12.94
N THR A 81 11.19 28.98 -13.85
CA THR A 81 11.88 27.86 -14.47
C THR A 81 12.73 27.09 -13.46
N GLY A 82 13.36 27.80 -12.53
CA GLY A 82 14.31 27.22 -11.58
C GLY A 82 15.70 27.00 -12.18
N ARG A 83 16.64 26.61 -11.31
CA ARG A 83 18.01 26.29 -11.72
C ARG A 83 18.10 24.89 -12.35
N ASP A 84 19.10 24.69 -13.18
CA ASP A 84 19.51 23.35 -13.60
C ASP A 84 20.34 22.64 -12.51
N ALA A 85 20.53 21.33 -12.67
CA ALA A 85 21.45 20.58 -11.80
C ALA A 85 22.88 21.09 -11.99
N SER A 86 23.65 21.10 -10.92
CA SER A 86 25.06 21.40 -10.98
C SER A 86 25.84 20.38 -11.82
N GLU A 87 26.91 20.81 -12.47
CA GLU A 87 27.80 19.87 -13.15
C GLU A 87 28.48 18.95 -12.12
N LEU A 88 28.57 17.66 -12.49
CA LEU A 88 29.24 16.68 -11.64
C LEU A 88 30.75 16.90 -11.65
N PRO A 89 31.45 16.63 -10.54
CA PRO A 89 32.91 16.79 -10.47
C PRO A 89 33.62 15.96 -11.53
N ALA A 90 34.78 16.46 -12.02
CA ALA A 90 35.62 15.66 -12.90
C ALA A 90 36.02 14.36 -12.22
N GLY A 91 35.84 13.22 -12.94
CA GLY A 91 36.11 11.89 -12.40
C GLY A 91 35.01 11.34 -11.46
N TYR A 92 33.81 11.91 -11.50
CA TYR A 92 32.66 11.37 -10.78
C TYR A 92 32.43 9.89 -11.12
N ASP A 93 32.39 9.05 -10.09
CA ASP A 93 32.08 7.62 -10.21
C ASP A 93 30.68 7.36 -9.66
N ALA A 94 29.71 7.20 -10.58
CA ALA A 94 28.31 6.99 -10.23
C ALA A 94 28.08 5.74 -9.37
N LEU A 95 28.84 4.65 -9.60
CA LEU A 95 28.72 3.44 -8.81
C LEU A 95 29.22 3.64 -7.37
N ALA A 96 30.37 4.28 -7.22
CA ALA A 96 30.95 4.55 -5.90
C ALA A 96 30.09 5.52 -5.09
N GLU A 97 29.68 6.63 -5.69
CA GLU A 97 28.85 7.63 -5.02
C GLU A 97 27.43 7.12 -4.75
N GLY A 98 26.83 6.44 -5.71
CA GLY A 98 25.51 5.84 -5.52
C GLY A 98 25.50 4.72 -4.48
N THR A 99 26.58 3.97 -4.33
CA THR A 99 26.74 3.01 -3.22
C THR A 99 26.71 3.70 -1.85
N LYS A 100 27.32 4.89 -1.72
CA LYS A 100 27.26 5.68 -0.48
C LYS A 100 25.85 6.17 -0.20
N VAL A 101 25.15 6.70 -1.22
CA VAL A 101 23.76 7.17 -1.10
C VAL A 101 22.84 6.03 -0.71
N GLN A 102 22.94 4.87 -1.37
CA GLN A 102 22.16 3.68 -1.03
C GLN A 102 22.41 3.22 0.41
N THR A 103 23.68 3.20 0.83
CA THR A 103 24.06 2.84 2.22
C THR A 103 23.45 3.81 3.23
N GLN A 104 23.46 5.11 2.93
CA GLN A 104 22.83 6.11 3.79
C GLN A 104 21.31 5.87 3.88
N LEU A 105 20.64 5.66 2.75
CA LEU A 105 19.21 5.39 2.71
C LEU A 105 18.85 4.12 3.49
N SER A 106 19.57 3.03 3.25
CA SER A 106 19.31 1.72 3.88
C SER A 106 19.72 1.68 5.36
N GLY A 107 20.58 2.60 5.79
CA GLY A 107 21.21 2.58 7.14
C GLY A 107 22.33 1.56 7.30
N ALA A 108 22.59 0.74 6.25
CA ALA A 108 23.68 -0.24 6.21
C ALA A 108 24.02 -0.58 4.75
N PRO A 109 25.25 -1.07 4.47
CA PRO A 109 25.60 -1.56 3.13
C PRO A 109 24.64 -2.68 2.69
N PHE A 110 24.19 -2.61 1.45
CA PHE A 110 23.31 -3.59 0.85
C PHE A 110 23.84 -4.03 -0.52
N THR A 111 23.77 -5.32 -0.81
CA THR A 111 24.13 -5.90 -2.12
C THR A 111 23.07 -6.93 -2.52
N TYR A 112 22.52 -6.79 -3.70
CA TYR A 112 21.55 -7.74 -4.25
C TYR A 112 22.25 -8.81 -5.07
N GLU A 113 22.87 -9.78 -4.38
CA GLU A 113 23.72 -10.81 -4.98
C GLU A 113 22.97 -11.71 -5.98
N PHE A 114 21.67 -11.93 -5.77
CA PHE A 114 20.82 -12.74 -6.64
C PHE A 114 20.72 -12.15 -8.06
N ALA A 115 20.73 -10.83 -8.19
CA ALA A 115 20.64 -10.13 -9.49
C ALA A 115 21.67 -9.00 -9.59
N PRO A 116 22.93 -9.30 -9.91
CA PRO A 116 24.02 -8.31 -9.92
C PRO A 116 23.79 -7.13 -10.87
N ALA A 117 23.11 -7.34 -12.01
CA ALA A 117 22.75 -6.26 -12.92
C ALA A 117 21.76 -5.27 -12.26
N THR A 118 20.77 -5.77 -11.53
CA THR A 118 19.83 -4.93 -10.78
C THR A 118 20.53 -4.17 -9.66
N ASP A 119 21.47 -4.81 -8.95
CA ASP A 119 22.29 -4.16 -7.94
C ASP A 119 23.10 -3.00 -8.51
N TYR A 120 23.72 -3.24 -9.69
CA TYR A 120 24.44 -2.20 -10.43
C TYR A 120 23.53 -1.03 -10.82
N TYR A 121 22.33 -1.31 -11.38
CA TYR A 121 21.41 -0.25 -11.79
C TYR A 121 20.88 0.55 -10.61
N LEU A 122 20.59 -0.10 -9.49
CA LEU A 122 20.21 0.60 -8.27
C LEU A 122 21.32 1.54 -7.81
N LYS A 123 22.56 1.05 -7.70
CA LYS A 123 23.69 1.82 -7.18
C LYS A 123 24.14 2.90 -8.16
N ALA A 124 24.54 2.50 -9.37
CA ALA A 124 25.14 3.43 -10.32
C ALA A 124 24.10 4.38 -10.92
N HIS A 125 22.93 3.88 -11.29
CA HIS A 125 21.97 4.68 -12.02
C HIS A 125 20.97 5.40 -11.12
N LEU A 126 20.23 4.68 -10.27
CA LEU A 126 19.25 5.34 -9.41
C LEU A 126 19.95 6.26 -8.40
N PHE A 127 20.83 5.71 -7.57
CA PHE A 127 21.48 6.47 -6.50
C PHE A 127 22.70 7.28 -6.96
N GLY A 128 23.36 6.84 -8.04
CA GLY A 128 24.50 7.56 -8.64
C GLY A 128 24.08 8.67 -9.59
N ASP A 129 23.37 8.37 -10.68
CA ASP A 129 23.03 9.37 -11.68
C ASP A 129 21.85 10.26 -11.27
N ILE A 130 20.74 9.69 -10.76
CA ILE A 130 19.53 10.45 -10.45
C ILE A 130 19.67 11.23 -9.15
N PHE A 131 20.11 10.58 -8.07
CA PHE A 131 20.24 11.23 -6.77
C PHE A 131 21.38 12.25 -6.69
N SER A 132 22.39 12.17 -7.59
CA SER A 132 23.44 13.18 -7.70
C SER A 132 22.97 14.53 -8.23
N ARG A 133 21.81 14.56 -8.88
CA ARG A 133 21.23 15.80 -9.44
C ARG A 133 20.62 16.61 -8.30
N ASP A 134 21.28 17.71 -7.95
CA ASP A 134 21.04 18.51 -6.75
C ASP A 134 19.88 19.53 -6.84
N VAL A 135 19.00 19.40 -7.85
CA VAL A 135 17.79 20.26 -7.99
C VAL A 135 16.79 19.95 -6.89
N LEU A 136 16.63 18.67 -6.53
CA LEU A 136 15.90 18.23 -5.34
C LEU A 136 16.87 17.68 -4.30
N SER A 137 16.66 18.02 -3.06
CA SER A 137 17.38 17.42 -1.93
C SER A 137 16.97 15.95 -1.70
N PHE A 138 17.79 15.18 -1.00
CA PHE A 138 17.47 13.79 -0.66
C PHE A 138 16.14 13.61 0.07
N PRO A 139 15.78 14.44 1.09
CA PRO A 139 14.45 14.38 1.70
C PRO A 139 13.32 14.61 0.68
N GLU A 140 13.48 15.56 -0.23
CA GLU A 140 12.47 15.85 -1.25
C GLU A 140 12.32 14.70 -2.25
N ARG A 141 13.42 14.06 -2.66
CA ARG A 141 13.38 12.86 -3.50
C ARG A 141 12.65 11.71 -2.82
N GLU A 142 12.88 11.51 -1.53
CA GLU A 142 12.16 10.49 -0.79
C GLU A 142 10.67 10.80 -0.63
N LEU A 143 10.27 12.05 -0.49
CA LEU A 143 8.85 12.43 -0.47
C LEU A 143 8.17 12.16 -1.82
N VAL A 144 8.83 12.43 -2.95
CA VAL A 144 8.36 12.03 -4.28
C VAL A 144 8.22 10.52 -4.39
N THR A 145 9.22 9.78 -3.91
CA THR A 145 9.27 8.31 -3.94
C THR A 145 8.16 7.69 -3.09
N LEU A 146 7.94 8.21 -1.87
CA LEU A 146 6.83 7.77 -1.00
C LEU A 146 5.48 7.98 -1.67
N GLY A 147 5.27 9.14 -2.30
CA GLY A 147 4.08 9.38 -3.10
C GLY A 147 3.93 8.35 -4.22
N ALA A 148 4.97 8.18 -5.03
CA ALA A 148 4.97 7.29 -6.18
C ALA A 148 4.69 5.84 -5.80
N ILE A 149 5.42 5.28 -4.83
CA ILE A 149 5.26 3.87 -4.45
C ILE A 149 3.91 3.64 -3.74
N SER A 150 3.41 4.62 -3.00
CA SER A 150 2.05 4.54 -2.40
C SER A 150 0.96 4.36 -3.46
N ALA A 151 1.19 4.80 -4.70
CA ALA A 151 0.26 4.66 -5.81
C ALA A 151 0.39 3.30 -6.56
N LEU A 152 1.36 2.46 -6.20
CA LEU A 152 1.68 1.19 -6.85
C LEU A 152 1.33 0.01 -5.95
N PRO A 153 0.19 -0.68 -6.17
CA PRO A 153 -0.12 -1.92 -5.47
C PRO A 153 0.95 -2.99 -5.70
N GLY A 154 1.22 -3.82 -4.69
CA GLY A 154 2.24 -4.88 -4.76
C GLY A 154 3.68 -4.42 -4.49
N CYS A 155 3.86 -3.14 -4.10
CA CYS A 155 5.18 -2.57 -3.77
C CYS A 155 5.30 -2.19 -2.28
N GLU A 156 4.56 -2.86 -1.39
CA GLU A 156 4.45 -2.51 0.03
C GLU A 156 5.78 -2.67 0.77
N SER A 157 6.59 -3.67 0.41
CA SER A 157 7.92 -3.87 0.99
C SER A 157 8.89 -2.74 0.63
N GLN A 158 8.84 -2.26 -0.62
CA GLN A 158 9.64 -1.12 -1.07
C GLN A 158 9.15 0.17 -0.41
N LEU A 159 7.82 0.34 -0.28
CA LEU A 159 7.24 1.49 0.42
C LEU A 159 7.71 1.57 1.87
N LEU A 160 7.73 0.45 2.59
CA LEU A 160 8.27 0.39 3.95
C LEU A 160 9.77 0.70 3.99
N SER A 161 10.55 0.17 3.04
CA SER A 161 11.98 0.45 2.95
C SER A 161 12.25 1.94 2.72
N HIS A 162 11.51 2.59 1.81
CA HIS A 162 11.63 4.02 1.57
C HIS A 162 11.06 4.87 2.73
N ALA A 163 10.03 4.43 3.45
CA ALA A 163 9.57 5.13 4.65
C ALA A 163 10.64 5.16 5.75
N ARG A 164 11.39 4.07 5.92
CA ARG A 164 12.57 4.04 6.82
C ARG A 164 13.73 4.87 6.26
N GLY A 165 14.00 4.71 4.97
CA GLY A 165 15.05 5.44 4.26
C GLY A 165 14.82 6.95 4.27
N ALA A 166 13.60 7.41 4.17
CA ALA A 166 13.25 8.83 4.24
C ALA A 166 13.75 9.48 5.54
N LEU A 167 13.62 8.79 6.68
CA LEU A 167 14.20 9.26 7.96
C LEU A 167 15.73 9.36 7.90
N ASN A 168 16.38 8.36 7.31
CA ASN A 168 17.83 8.33 7.14
C ASN A 168 18.33 9.44 6.19
N MET A 169 17.47 9.84 5.25
CA MET A 169 17.76 10.92 4.28
C MET A 169 17.39 12.32 4.80
N GLY A 170 16.80 12.43 5.99
CA GLY A 170 16.53 13.70 6.64
C GLY A 170 15.09 14.18 6.60
N VAL A 171 14.13 13.36 6.15
CA VAL A 171 12.70 13.63 6.38
C VAL A 171 12.45 13.51 7.88
N THR A 172 11.81 14.49 8.46
CA THR A 172 11.49 14.46 9.89
C THR A 172 10.35 13.47 10.18
N ARG A 173 10.28 12.98 11.43
CA ARG A 173 9.19 12.08 11.84
C ARG A 173 7.80 12.69 11.63
N ASP A 174 7.66 14.00 11.85
CA ASP A 174 6.40 14.73 11.67
C ASP A 174 6.02 14.85 10.19
N GLU A 175 6.99 15.11 9.32
CA GLU A 175 6.78 15.16 7.87
C GLU A 175 6.39 13.78 7.34
N LEU A 176 7.07 12.71 7.78
CA LEU A 176 6.75 11.35 7.39
C LEU A 176 5.34 10.97 7.88
N ALA A 177 4.99 11.28 9.13
CA ALA A 177 3.68 11.00 9.69
C ALA A 177 2.52 11.74 8.97
N ALA A 178 2.82 12.83 8.28
CA ALA A 178 1.81 13.60 7.54
C ALA A 178 1.57 13.11 6.09
N VAL A 179 2.43 12.20 5.57
CA VAL A 179 2.30 11.66 4.19
C VAL A 179 0.95 10.99 3.94
N PRO A 180 0.42 10.11 4.82
CA PRO A 180 -0.88 9.48 4.59
C PRO A 180 -2.02 10.47 4.48
N ALA A 181 -2.08 11.47 5.36
CA ALA A 181 -3.14 12.50 5.31
C ALA A 181 -3.04 13.38 4.04
N CYS A 182 -1.82 13.67 3.58
CA CYS A 182 -1.59 14.37 2.32
C CYS A 182 -2.15 13.56 1.13
N LEU A 183 -1.86 12.24 1.08
CA LEU A 183 -2.36 11.36 0.03
C LEU A 183 -3.88 11.21 0.08
N GLU A 184 -4.47 11.11 1.26
CA GLU A 184 -5.92 11.00 1.42
C GLU A 184 -6.66 12.21 0.87
N GLY A 185 -6.15 13.41 1.14
CA GLY A 185 -6.76 14.67 0.69
C GLY A 185 -6.55 14.98 -0.80
N ASN A 186 -5.48 14.46 -1.42
CA ASN A 186 -5.07 14.90 -2.77
C ASN A 186 -5.02 13.78 -3.82
N VAL A 187 -5.06 12.50 -3.41
CA VAL A 187 -4.88 11.37 -4.33
C VAL A 187 -5.97 10.33 -4.15
N GLY A 188 -6.12 9.78 -2.95
CA GLY A 188 -7.16 8.80 -2.66
C GLY A 188 -6.90 7.99 -1.39
N LYS A 189 -7.97 7.34 -0.92
CA LYS A 189 -7.93 6.55 0.32
C LYS A 189 -7.03 5.32 0.21
N ALA A 190 -7.01 4.65 -0.95
CA ALA A 190 -6.21 3.44 -1.15
C ALA A 190 -4.70 3.74 -1.06
N GLU A 191 -4.24 4.83 -1.65
CA GLU A 191 -2.86 5.30 -1.58
C GLU A 191 -2.48 5.71 -0.14
N ALA A 192 -3.39 6.43 0.52
CA ALA A 192 -3.23 6.84 1.91
C ALA A 192 -3.11 5.64 2.86
N SER A 193 -3.92 4.60 2.65
CA SER A 193 -3.88 3.37 3.44
C SER A 193 -2.55 2.66 3.33
N ARG A 194 -2.05 2.43 2.11
CA ARG A 194 -0.73 1.83 1.88
C ARG A 194 0.38 2.64 2.56
N ALA A 195 0.35 3.97 2.39
CA ALA A 195 1.31 4.86 3.05
C ALA A 195 1.22 4.78 4.58
N ARG A 196 0.02 4.78 5.15
CA ARG A 196 -0.20 4.74 6.60
C ARG A 196 0.43 3.50 7.22
N LYS A 197 0.20 2.33 6.63
CA LYS A 197 0.79 1.06 7.09
C LYS A 197 2.33 1.12 7.10
N ALA A 198 2.94 1.57 6.00
CA ALA A 198 4.40 1.66 5.90
C ALA A 198 4.97 2.71 6.86
N VAL A 199 4.35 3.90 6.92
CA VAL A 199 4.81 5.01 7.77
C VAL A 199 4.69 4.65 9.26
N SER A 200 3.56 4.11 9.71
CA SER A 200 3.39 3.69 11.11
C SER A 200 4.45 2.66 11.51
N THR A 201 4.70 1.66 10.65
CA THR A 201 5.75 0.66 10.88
C THR A 201 7.14 1.31 10.93
N ALA A 202 7.45 2.23 10.02
CA ALA A 202 8.74 2.94 10.00
C ALA A 202 8.97 3.82 11.24
N LEU A 203 7.89 4.41 11.77
CA LEU A 203 7.91 5.22 12.97
C LEU A 203 7.95 4.41 14.28
N GLY A 204 7.85 3.06 14.20
CA GLY A 204 7.74 2.21 15.39
C GLY A 204 6.43 2.42 16.14
N GLN A 205 5.43 2.97 15.48
CA GLN A 205 4.09 3.08 16.01
C GLN A 205 3.35 1.77 15.73
N PRO A 206 2.50 1.28 16.62
CA PRO A 206 1.56 0.24 16.21
C PRO A 206 0.87 0.74 14.96
N ALA A 207 0.76 -0.09 13.93
CA ALA A 207 -0.02 0.24 12.76
C ALA A 207 -1.38 0.67 13.30
N GLY A 208 -1.67 1.95 13.19
CA GLY A 208 -2.88 2.49 13.81
C GLY A 208 -4.08 1.89 13.12
N ASP A 209 -4.69 0.95 13.78
CA ASP A 209 -5.91 0.26 13.32
C ASP A 209 -7.12 1.21 13.20
N ALA A 210 -6.95 2.47 13.57
CA ALA A 210 -8.09 3.35 13.82
C ALA A 210 -8.52 4.25 12.64
N ALA A 211 -7.79 4.31 11.49
CA ALA A 211 -8.09 5.28 10.44
C ALA A 211 -8.56 4.67 9.10
N ASP A 212 -8.42 3.36 8.90
CA ASP A 212 -8.85 2.65 7.68
C ASP A 212 -9.82 1.49 7.95
N GLU A 213 -10.33 1.39 9.16
CA GLU A 213 -11.46 0.50 9.39
C GLU A 213 -12.66 1.10 8.66
N PRO A 214 -13.26 0.38 7.72
CA PRO A 214 -14.56 0.79 7.20
C PRO A 214 -15.54 0.89 8.37
N GLU A 215 -16.57 1.69 8.23
CA GLU A 215 -17.69 1.64 9.16
C GLU A 215 -18.29 0.23 9.07
N LEU A 216 -17.90 -0.63 10.01
CA LEU A 216 -18.27 -2.03 10.01
C LEU A 216 -19.67 -2.20 10.61
N THR A 217 -20.49 -3.07 10.02
CA THR A 217 -21.86 -3.34 10.46
C THR A 217 -21.90 -3.94 11.89
N PHE A 218 -20.91 -4.75 12.23
CA PHE A 218 -20.76 -5.34 13.59
C PHE A 218 -19.40 -4.95 14.20
N PRO A 219 -19.27 -4.99 15.54
CA PRO A 219 -17.99 -4.75 16.19
C PRO A 219 -16.89 -5.62 15.58
N LYS A 220 -15.74 -5.04 15.25
CA LYS A 220 -14.58 -5.75 14.72
C LYS A 220 -14.18 -6.92 15.60
N GLY A 221 -14.16 -6.70 16.91
CA GLY A 221 -13.71 -7.68 17.90
C GLY A 221 -12.22 -7.58 18.21
N GLU A 222 -11.76 -8.51 19.05
CA GLU A 222 -10.35 -8.63 19.41
C GLU A 222 -9.57 -9.44 18.38
N PRO A 223 -8.24 -9.22 18.25
CA PRO A 223 -7.40 -10.04 17.40
C PRO A 223 -7.62 -11.54 17.67
N ASN A 224 -7.84 -12.30 16.62
CA ASN A 224 -8.14 -13.73 16.69
C ASN A 224 -6.89 -14.58 17.01
N THR A 225 -6.23 -14.29 18.13
CA THR A 225 -4.94 -14.87 18.52
C THR A 225 -5.00 -16.38 18.76
N ALA A 226 -6.12 -16.89 19.26
CA ALA A 226 -6.30 -18.30 19.55
C ALA A 226 -6.26 -19.19 18.31
N TYR A 227 -6.70 -18.66 17.17
CA TYR A 227 -6.74 -19.36 15.89
C TYR A 227 -5.78 -18.79 14.85
N ALA A 228 -4.95 -17.79 15.18
CA ALA A 228 -4.07 -17.07 14.25
C ALA A 228 -3.22 -18.01 13.37
N ARG A 229 -2.75 -19.14 13.91
CA ARG A 229 -1.97 -20.15 13.17
C ARG A 229 -2.73 -20.84 12.02
N TYR A 230 -4.02 -20.65 11.94
CA TYR A 230 -4.89 -21.23 10.92
C TYR A 230 -5.43 -20.18 9.93
N PHE A 231 -4.86 -18.97 9.98
CA PHE A 231 -5.22 -17.86 9.12
C PHE A 231 -3.99 -17.26 8.46
N ILE A 232 -4.12 -16.91 7.19
CA ILE A 232 -3.17 -16.08 6.47
C ILE A 232 -3.70 -14.65 6.53
N GLY A 233 -2.91 -13.71 7.04
CA GLY A 233 -3.35 -12.34 7.30
C GLY A 233 -4.02 -12.17 8.68
N ASN A 234 -4.64 -11.01 8.90
CA ASN A 234 -5.23 -10.65 10.19
C ASN A 234 -6.74 -10.89 10.20
N SER A 235 -7.21 -11.52 11.26
CA SER A 235 -8.65 -11.69 11.55
C SER A 235 -8.97 -11.31 12.97
N TYR A 236 -10.23 -10.98 13.20
CA TYR A 236 -10.73 -10.53 14.50
C TYR A 236 -12.01 -11.29 14.84
N LEU A 237 -12.27 -11.46 16.12
CA LEU A 237 -13.41 -12.21 16.62
C LEU A 237 -14.16 -11.39 17.66
N ALA A 238 -15.44 -11.15 17.42
CA ALA A 238 -16.36 -10.55 18.37
C ALA A 238 -17.45 -11.55 18.77
N PRO A 239 -17.44 -12.13 19.98
CA PRO A 239 -18.57 -12.90 20.46
C PRO A 239 -19.83 -12.02 20.52
N LEU A 240 -20.93 -12.48 19.93
CA LEU A 240 -22.20 -11.75 19.90
C LEU A 240 -23.24 -12.37 20.85
N ALA A 241 -23.31 -13.69 20.85
CA ALA A 241 -24.24 -14.44 21.73
C ALA A 241 -23.74 -15.87 21.92
N ASP A 242 -24.17 -16.51 22.98
CA ASP A 242 -23.81 -17.90 23.30
C ASP A 242 -25.03 -18.84 23.43
N GLY A 243 -26.24 -18.28 23.35
CA GLY A 243 -27.48 -19.04 23.50
C GLY A 243 -27.58 -19.77 24.83
N GLY A 244 -27.00 -19.20 25.91
CA GLY A 244 -26.88 -19.87 27.21
C GLY A 244 -25.86 -21.01 27.19
N GLY A 245 -24.77 -20.86 26.41
CA GLY A 245 -23.72 -21.85 26.23
C GLY A 245 -24.03 -22.93 25.21
N LYS A 246 -25.17 -22.84 24.50
CA LYS A 246 -25.61 -23.88 23.55
C LYS A 246 -25.44 -23.54 22.10
N LEU A 247 -25.33 -22.26 21.75
CA LEU A 247 -25.24 -21.79 20.36
C LEU A 247 -24.25 -20.61 20.26
N PRO A 248 -22.96 -20.87 20.11
CA PRO A 248 -21.99 -19.81 19.93
C PRO A 248 -22.26 -19.05 18.63
N VAL A 249 -22.42 -17.75 18.73
CA VAL A 249 -22.58 -16.82 17.62
C VAL A 249 -21.50 -15.76 17.72
N SER A 250 -20.68 -15.63 16.70
CA SER A 250 -19.61 -14.64 16.67
C SER A 250 -19.58 -13.89 15.34
N ASN A 251 -19.23 -12.61 15.37
CA ASN A 251 -18.79 -11.92 14.18
C ASN A 251 -17.32 -12.19 13.95
N VAL A 252 -16.97 -12.60 12.73
CA VAL A 252 -15.59 -12.75 12.28
C VAL A 252 -15.30 -11.68 11.26
N THR A 253 -14.28 -10.88 11.53
CA THR A 253 -13.83 -9.82 10.65
C THR A 253 -12.48 -10.21 10.04
N PHE A 254 -12.37 -10.11 8.73
CA PHE A 254 -11.16 -10.37 7.96
C PHE A 254 -10.65 -9.07 7.35
N GLU A 255 -9.36 -8.79 7.48
CA GLU A 255 -8.69 -7.77 6.69
C GLU A 255 -8.64 -8.17 5.21
N PRO A 256 -8.47 -7.20 4.27
CA PRO A 256 -8.28 -7.51 2.86
C PRO A 256 -7.20 -8.57 2.63
N GLY A 257 -7.54 -9.62 1.86
CA GLY A 257 -6.67 -10.75 1.57
C GLY A 257 -6.53 -11.78 2.69
N CYS A 258 -7.13 -11.55 3.85
CA CYS A 258 -7.10 -12.53 4.94
C CYS A 258 -8.03 -13.70 4.65
N ARG A 259 -7.55 -14.91 4.87
CA ARG A 259 -8.31 -16.16 4.68
C ARG A 259 -7.93 -17.19 5.73
N ASN A 260 -8.83 -18.11 6.02
CA ASN A 260 -8.52 -19.26 6.87
C ASN A 260 -8.00 -20.45 6.03
N ASN A 261 -7.34 -21.38 6.71
CA ASN A 261 -6.92 -22.63 6.13
C ASN A 261 -8.12 -23.51 5.75
N TRP A 262 -7.90 -24.49 4.89
CA TRP A 262 -8.86 -25.56 4.69
C TRP A 262 -9.18 -26.24 6.01
N HIS A 263 -10.47 -26.47 6.25
CA HIS A 263 -10.92 -27.10 7.50
C HIS A 263 -12.25 -27.85 7.31
N ILE A 264 -12.58 -28.64 8.32
CA ILE A 264 -13.78 -29.47 8.35
C ILE A 264 -14.46 -29.31 9.72
N HIS A 265 -15.77 -29.09 9.71
CA HIS A 265 -16.61 -29.19 10.90
C HIS A 265 -17.20 -30.60 11.00
N HIS A 266 -16.87 -31.32 12.06
CA HIS A 266 -17.36 -32.70 12.26
C HIS A 266 -18.66 -32.70 13.02
N LYS A 267 -19.61 -33.54 12.59
CA LYS A 267 -20.93 -33.79 13.19
C LYS A 267 -21.93 -32.61 13.20
N GLY A 268 -21.44 -31.42 13.49
CA GLY A 268 -22.22 -30.18 13.39
C GLY A 268 -22.20 -29.63 11.98
N GLY A 269 -21.93 -28.40 11.83
CA GLY A 269 -21.79 -27.67 10.59
C GLY A 269 -21.56 -26.21 10.96
N GLN A 270 -21.57 -25.34 9.95
CA GLN A 270 -21.46 -23.91 10.22
C GLN A 270 -22.37 -23.13 9.27
N ILE A 271 -23.03 -22.12 9.79
CA ILE A 271 -23.74 -21.14 8.96
C ILE A 271 -22.97 -19.83 8.99
N LEU A 272 -22.70 -19.28 7.80
CA LEU A 272 -22.13 -17.94 7.64
C LEU A 272 -23.22 -17.01 7.12
N ILE A 273 -23.45 -15.90 7.79
CA ILE A 273 -24.30 -14.80 7.33
C ILE A 273 -23.39 -13.62 7.03
N CYS A 274 -23.19 -13.31 5.76
CA CYS A 274 -22.32 -12.21 5.34
C CYS A 274 -23.01 -10.88 5.63
N VAL A 275 -22.34 -10.00 6.38
CA VAL A 275 -22.94 -8.75 6.87
C VAL A 275 -22.26 -7.50 6.36
N ASP A 276 -20.99 -7.62 5.89
CA ASP A 276 -20.26 -6.47 5.36
C ASP A 276 -19.14 -6.89 4.42
N GLY A 277 -18.80 -6.01 3.46
CA GLY A 277 -17.70 -6.20 2.53
C GLY A 277 -17.88 -7.37 1.55
N GLU A 278 -16.76 -7.83 1.00
CA GLU A 278 -16.71 -8.90 0.01
C GLU A 278 -15.73 -10.00 0.42
N GLY A 279 -16.12 -11.25 0.21
CA GLY A 279 -15.31 -12.41 0.55
C GLY A 279 -15.42 -13.55 -0.44
N TRP A 280 -14.74 -14.63 -0.12
CA TRP A 280 -14.77 -15.88 -0.86
C TRP A 280 -15.17 -17.05 0.05
N TYR A 281 -15.81 -18.04 -0.54
CA TYR A 281 -16.06 -19.35 0.03
C TYR A 281 -15.79 -20.43 -1.02
N GLN A 282 -15.13 -21.49 -0.62
CA GLN A 282 -14.89 -22.63 -1.51
C GLN A 282 -14.98 -23.96 -0.75
N GLU A 283 -15.67 -24.91 -1.34
CA GLU A 283 -15.62 -26.32 -0.97
C GLU A 283 -14.55 -27.04 -1.78
N TRP A 284 -13.92 -28.03 -1.19
CA TRP A 284 -12.88 -28.81 -1.86
C TRP A 284 -13.40 -29.44 -3.16
N GLY A 285 -12.66 -29.25 -4.24
CA GLY A 285 -13.01 -29.75 -5.56
C GLY A 285 -14.12 -28.98 -6.30
N LYS A 286 -14.64 -27.87 -5.72
CA LYS A 286 -15.63 -27.01 -6.37
C LYS A 286 -15.03 -25.62 -6.69
N PRO A 287 -15.60 -24.88 -7.64
CA PRO A 287 -15.21 -23.48 -7.86
C PRO A 287 -15.48 -22.61 -6.63
N ALA A 288 -14.63 -21.62 -6.39
CA ALA A 288 -14.88 -20.62 -5.37
C ALA A 288 -16.11 -19.76 -5.72
N ARG A 289 -16.87 -19.38 -4.69
CA ARG A 289 -18.03 -18.50 -4.78
C ARG A 289 -17.72 -17.17 -4.12
N LYS A 290 -17.93 -16.07 -4.83
CA LYS A 290 -17.84 -14.73 -4.23
C LYS A 290 -19.02 -14.50 -3.30
N LEU A 291 -18.73 -13.89 -2.14
CA LEU A 291 -19.70 -13.55 -1.11
C LEU A 291 -19.76 -12.02 -0.93
N LYS A 292 -20.94 -11.54 -0.60
CA LYS A 292 -21.20 -10.14 -0.26
C LYS A 292 -22.24 -10.05 0.86
N ALA A 293 -22.40 -8.88 1.44
CA ALA A 293 -23.42 -8.63 2.44
C ALA A 293 -24.81 -9.10 1.99
N GLY A 294 -25.49 -9.84 2.87
CA GLY A 294 -26.78 -10.48 2.60
C GLY A 294 -26.70 -11.94 2.11
N ASP A 295 -25.53 -12.42 1.70
CA ASP A 295 -25.37 -13.83 1.34
C ASP A 295 -25.34 -14.72 2.59
N VAL A 296 -25.87 -15.93 2.43
CA VAL A 296 -25.82 -16.97 3.45
C VAL A 296 -25.18 -18.22 2.88
N VAL A 297 -24.28 -18.82 3.65
CA VAL A 297 -23.65 -20.11 3.34
C VAL A 297 -24.03 -21.08 4.45
N ASP A 298 -24.71 -22.14 4.10
CA ASP A 298 -24.97 -23.28 4.97
C ASP A 298 -23.92 -24.36 4.65
N ILE A 299 -23.01 -24.60 5.59
CA ILE A 299 -21.89 -25.54 5.45
C ILE A 299 -22.22 -26.80 6.23
N PRO A 300 -22.58 -27.90 5.52
CA PRO A 300 -22.86 -29.16 6.18
C PRO A 300 -21.66 -29.73 6.95
N ALA A 301 -21.92 -30.59 7.91
CA ALA A 301 -20.87 -31.37 8.53
C ALA A 301 -20.07 -32.17 7.50
N GLU A 302 -18.79 -32.39 7.79
CA GLU A 302 -17.82 -33.18 7.01
C GLU A 302 -17.43 -32.54 5.65
N VAL A 303 -17.86 -31.31 5.36
CA VAL A 303 -17.44 -30.59 4.15
C VAL A 303 -16.09 -29.89 4.40
N LYS A 304 -15.07 -30.26 3.60
CA LYS A 304 -13.80 -29.54 3.58
C LYS A 304 -13.97 -28.23 2.82
N HIS A 305 -13.68 -27.11 3.46
CA HIS A 305 -13.89 -25.77 2.90
C HIS A 305 -12.92 -24.75 3.48
N TRP A 306 -12.88 -23.58 2.85
CA TRP A 306 -12.25 -22.36 3.37
C TRP A 306 -13.11 -21.14 3.03
N HIS A 307 -12.89 -20.03 3.74
CA HIS A 307 -13.46 -18.72 3.44
C HIS A 307 -12.52 -17.59 3.89
N GLY A 308 -12.70 -16.39 3.34
CA GLY A 308 -11.89 -15.23 3.66
C GLY A 308 -12.34 -13.99 2.91
N ALA A 309 -11.64 -12.89 3.11
CA ALA A 309 -11.85 -11.62 2.43
C ALA A 309 -11.32 -11.66 0.98
N THR A 310 -11.89 -10.82 0.09
CA THR A 310 -11.22 -10.52 -1.18
C THR A 310 -9.96 -9.67 -0.92
N ARG A 311 -9.07 -9.57 -1.92
CA ARG A 311 -7.81 -8.81 -1.78
C ARG A 311 -8.00 -7.35 -1.43
N ASP A 312 -9.10 -6.76 -1.89
CA ASP A 312 -9.32 -5.32 -1.85
C ASP A 312 -10.44 -4.90 -0.90
N SER A 313 -11.07 -5.85 -0.18
CA SER A 313 -12.19 -5.58 0.71
C SER A 313 -12.01 -6.21 2.07
N TRP A 314 -12.36 -5.49 3.12
CA TRP A 314 -12.71 -6.09 4.39
C TRP A 314 -13.89 -7.03 4.20
N PHE A 315 -14.04 -8.01 5.08
CA PHE A 315 -15.15 -8.94 5.03
C PHE A 315 -15.62 -9.29 6.44
N GLN A 316 -16.92 -9.17 6.68
CA GLN A 316 -17.54 -9.60 7.92
C GLN A 316 -18.61 -10.64 7.67
N HIS A 317 -18.61 -11.67 8.47
CA HIS A 317 -19.70 -12.61 8.55
C HIS A 317 -20.01 -13.01 10.01
N ILE A 318 -21.27 -13.27 10.29
CA ILE A 318 -21.70 -13.94 11.49
C ILE A 318 -21.45 -15.44 11.30
N ALA A 319 -20.65 -16.04 12.17
CA ALA A 319 -20.40 -17.47 12.23
C ALA A 319 -21.27 -18.09 13.31
N ILE A 320 -22.09 -19.07 12.92
CA ILE A 320 -22.95 -19.84 13.81
C ILE A 320 -22.50 -21.29 13.71
N SER A 321 -21.91 -21.81 14.78
CA SER A 321 -21.58 -23.24 14.85
C SER A 321 -22.84 -24.05 15.18
N VAL A 322 -23.19 -25.00 14.30
CA VAL A 322 -24.35 -25.87 14.53
C VAL A 322 -24.03 -26.87 15.62
N PRO A 323 -24.77 -26.86 16.74
CA PRO A 323 -24.46 -27.75 17.86
C PRO A 323 -24.73 -29.22 17.51
N ALA A 324 -23.75 -30.07 17.85
CA ALA A 324 -23.95 -31.54 17.79
C ALA A 324 -23.10 -32.21 18.88
N GLU A 325 -23.55 -33.37 19.36
CA GLU A 325 -22.80 -34.11 20.35
C GLU A 325 -21.46 -34.60 19.80
N GLY A 326 -20.36 -34.21 20.45
CA GLY A 326 -19.00 -34.48 20.03
C GLY A 326 -18.59 -33.73 18.77
N ALA A 327 -19.18 -32.59 18.49
CA ALA A 327 -18.73 -31.68 17.41
C ALA A 327 -17.29 -31.22 17.64
N SER A 328 -16.51 -31.15 16.58
CA SER A 328 -15.11 -30.72 16.58
C SER A 328 -14.72 -30.13 15.23
N ASN A 329 -13.58 -29.46 15.18
CA ASN A 329 -13.03 -28.92 13.93
C ASN A 329 -11.67 -29.55 13.66
N THR A 330 -11.41 -29.91 12.42
CA THR A 330 -10.07 -30.28 11.94
C THR A 330 -9.56 -29.20 11.02
N TRP A 331 -8.42 -28.61 11.37
CA TRP A 331 -7.69 -27.67 10.53
C TRP A 331 -6.69 -28.43 9.66
N LEU A 332 -6.63 -28.06 8.39
CA LEU A 332 -5.85 -28.72 7.36
C LEU A 332 -4.82 -27.74 6.76
N GLU A 333 -4.41 -27.99 5.52
CA GLU A 333 -3.42 -27.20 4.81
C GLU A 333 -3.87 -25.75 4.54
N GLU A 334 -2.91 -24.87 4.34
CA GLU A 334 -3.15 -23.51 3.88
C GLU A 334 -3.65 -23.51 2.43
N GLY A 335 -4.56 -22.60 2.08
CA GLY A 335 -4.85 -22.29 0.68
C GLY A 335 -3.65 -21.58 0.07
N THR A 336 -3.24 -21.96 -1.16
CA THR A 336 -2.08 -21.35 -1.81
C THR A 336 -2.42 -19.96 -2.36
N ASP A 337 -1.41 -19.07 -2.43
CA ASP A 337 -1.56 -17.77 -3.07
C ASP A 337 -1.89 -17.91 -4.56
N GLU A 338 -1.40 -18.99 -5.22
CA GLU A 338 -1.73 -19.29 -6.62
C GLU A 338 -3.22 -19.65 -6.82
N GLU A 339 -3.86 -20.24 -5.82
CA GLU A 339 -5.31 -20.50 -5.86
C GLU A 339 -6.09 -19.22 -5.64
N ASP A 340 -5.66 -18.39 -4.71
CA ASP A 340 -6.24 -17.07 -4.43
C ASP A 340 -6.06 -16.10 -5.61
N ASP A 341 -4.91 -16.12 -6.29
CA ASP A 341 -4.61 -15.31 -7.49
C ASP A 341 -5.53 -15.61 -8.69
N LYS A 342 -6.13 -16.78 -8.73
CA LYS A 342 -7.10 -17.16 -9.78
C LYS A 342 -8.51 -16.65 -9.51
N LEU A 343 -8.77 -16.16 -8.29
CA LEU A 343 -10.06 -15.59 -7.90
C LEU A 343 -10.08 -14.09 -8.29
N LYS A 344 -10.72 -13.79 -9.40
CA LYS A 344 -10.85 -12.41 -9.93
C LYS A 344 -12.26 -11.88 -9.77
#